data_93f44afdf93847bae745a5acf65a445a
#
_entry.id   93f44afdf93847bae745a5acf65a445a
#
_cell.length_a   1.000
_cell.length_b   1.000
_cell.length_c   1.000
_cell.angle_alpha   90.00
_cell.angle_beta   90.00
_cell.angle_gamma   90.00
#
_symmetry.space_group_name_H-M   'P 1'
#
loop_
_entity.id
_entity.type
_entity.pdbx_description
1 polymer ?
#
loop_
_entity_poly.entity_id
_entity_poly.type
_entity_poly.pdbx_seq_one_letter_code
_entity_poly.pdbx_strand_id
1 'polypeptide(L)'
;MATVSDVSVSDVSVDDVSVADRSHAELAPVQVGDPPAVRTCYGLLDVAPLCGIRDFTDGKYVDDRNGRAAYLAAQHHQAEYLLDQAQCRAGTRLLDVGCGYGRILEQAAERGAEAIGITISPPQVADGRARGLDVRELNYRNIFRRGDDSWAGVFDAIIANGSLEHFVQPEDVAEGRADAIYEELFAICRRLLVDGGRFVTTAIHFRTPRQFDPREILRGPAALSRGSDEYQFALLARTFGGWYPEPGQLERCAAPHFELVAEEDGTEDYRRTSEYWLQRLRWSAAFNPRVWWAIARKGFERPRDVWDMLHIHLWDQAWYWQFREPAPMRMWRQTWLAK
;
A
#
# COMPACT_ATOMS: atom_id res chain seq x y z
N MET A 1 -50.83 -63.38 22.18
CA MET A 1 -50.37 -64.73 21.76
C MET A 1 -49.47 -64.61 20.58
N ALA A 2 -48.29 -65.20 20.67
CA ALA A 2 -47.19 -65.34 19.72
C ALA A 2 -46.02 -64.35 20.08
N THR A 3 -45.17 -64.80 20.71
CA THR A 3 -43.92 -65.51 20.96
C THR A 3 -42.73 -64.76 20.31
N VAL A 4 -41.90 -64.32 21.26
CA VAL A 4 -40.52 -63.81 21.06
C VAL A 4 -39.66 -65.00 20.62
N SER A 5 -38.79 -64.81 19.61
CA SER A 5 -37.66 -65.70 19.36
C SER A 5 -36.39 -64.94 19.30
N ASP A 6 -35.47 -65.34 20.18
CA ASP A 6 -34.07 -64.94 20.31
C ASP A 6 -33.29 -65.11 19.00
N VAL A 7 -32.48 -64.12 18.67
CA VAL A 7 -31.35 -64.33 17.77
C VAL A 7 -30.07 -63.85 18.48
N SER A 8 -29.16 -64.76 18.59
CA SER A 8 -27.89 -64.74 19.25
C SER A 8 -26.92 -63.69 18.71
N VAL A 9 -26.21 -63.04 19.61
CA VAL A 9 -24.97 -62.30 19.39
C VAL A 9 -23.88 -63.30 19.01
N SER A 10 -23.33 -63.15 17.80
CA SER A 10 -22.06 -63.78 17.46
C SER A 10 -21.01 -62.73 17.23
N ASP A 11 -19.88 -62.93 17.90
CA ASP A 11 -18.64 -62.19 17.88
C ASP A 11 -18.22 -61.73 16.45
N VAL A 12 -17.97 -60.44 16.28
CA VAL A 12 -17.18 -59.94 15.18
C VAL A 12 -15.93 -59.32 15.79
N SER A 13 -14.81 -59.97 15.51
CA SER A 13 -13.45 -59.59 15.90
C SER A 13 -13.09 -58.18 15.44
N VAL A 14 -12.56 -57.42 16.39
CA VAL A 14 -11.85 -56.18 16.12
C VAL A 14 -10.46 -56.53 15.62
N ASP A 15 -10.28 -56.54 14.30
CA ASP A 15 -8.95 -56.60 13.71
C ASP A 15 -8.88 -55.66 12.51
N ASP A 16 -7.86 -54.79 12.53
CA ASP A 16 -7.23 -54.08 11.42
C ASP A 16 -8.09 -53.13 10.56
N VAL A 17 -8.43 -51.96 11.08
CA VAL A 17 -8.50 -50.78 10.21
C VAL A 17 -7.14 -50.08 10.23
N SER A 18 -6.35 -50.44 9.24
CA SER A 18 -5.09 -49.73 8.94
C SER A 18 -5.42 -48.26 8.78
N VAL A 19 -4.73 -47.44 9.59
CA VAL A 19 -4.64 -45.98 9.40
C VAL A 19 -3.78 -45.77 8.15
N ALA A 20 -4.36 -46.02 6.97
CA ALA A 20 -3.75 -45.69 5.71
C ALA A 20 -4.05 -44.23 5.39
N ASP A 21 -3.02 -43.43 5.48
CA ASP A 21 -2.69 -42.38 4.54
C ASP A 21 -3.82 -41.38 4.25
N ARG A 22 -4.14 -40.53 5.22
CA ARG A 22 -4.63 -39.18 4.90
C ARG A 22 -3.44 -38.42 4.33
N SER A 23 -3.17 -38.60 3.04
CA SER A 23 -2.39 -37.67 2.26
C SER A 23 -2.94 -36.28 2.59
N HIS A 24 -2.14 -35.44 3.26
CA HIS A 24 -2.33 -34.04 3.30
C HIS A 24 -2.30 -33.54 1.85
N ALA A 25 -3.46 -33.54 1.19
CA ALA A 25 -3.66 -32.67 0.06
C ALA A 25 -3.47 -31.27 0.61
N GLU A 26 -2.27 -30.73 0.52
CA GLU A 26 -1.98 -29.32 0.73
C GLU A 26 -2.94 -28.58 -0.21
N LEU A 27 -4.01 -28.01 0.38
CA LEU A 27 -4.87 -27.11 -0.34
C LEU A 27 -3.97 -26.03 -0.91
N ALA A 28 -3.89 -25.95 -2.25
CA ALA A 28 -3.15 -24.91 -2.92
C ALA A 28 -3.49 -23.57 -2.26
N PRO A 29 -2.50 -22.79 -1.81
CA PRO A 29 -2.76 -21.58 -1.03
C PRO A 29 -3.65 -20.65 -1.85
N VAL A 30 -4.80 -20.26 -1.26
CA VAL A 30 -5.76 -19.35 -1.90
C VAL A 30 -5.07 -18.01 -2.13
N GLN A 31 -5.14 -17.51 -3.37
CA GLN A 31 -4.59 -16.18 -3.68
C GLN A 31 -5.33 -15.10 -2.88
N VAL A 32 -4.58 -14.16 -2.31
CA VAL A 32 -5.18 -12.99 -1.67
C VAL A 32 -5.67 -12.03 -2.75
N GLY A 33 -6.94 -11.66 -2.66
CA GLY A 33 -7.54 -10.66 -3.55
C GLY A 33 -6.99 -9.26 -3.29
N ASP A 34 -7.08 -8.40 -4.30
CA ASP A 34 -6.67 -7.00 -4.18
C ASP A 34 -7.78 -6.19 -3.49
N PRO A 35 -7.43 -5.21 -2.63
CA PRO A 35 -8.42 -4.31 -2.03
C PRO A 35 -9.16 -3.50 -3.11
N PRO A 36 -10.50 -3.61 -3.22
CA PRO A 36 -11.26 -2.97 -4.31
C PRO A 36 -11.15 -1.44 -4.30
N ALA A 37 -11.12 -0.81 -3.12
CA ALA A 37 -11.00 0.64 -2.99
C ALA A 37 -9.67 1.14 -3.57
N VAL A 38 -8.56 0.47 -3.26
CA VAL A 38 -7.22 0.81 -3.77
C VAL A 38 -7.18 0.73 -5.30
N ARG A 39 -7.68 -0.36 -5.89
CA ARG A 39 -7.74 -0.50 -7.36
C ARG A 39 -8.60 0.60 -8.01
N THR A 40 -9.75 0.91 -7.41
CA THR A 40 -10.67 1.94 -7.91
C THR A 40 -10.04 3.32 -7.86
N CYS A 41 -9.44 3.68 -6.73
CA CYS A 41 -8.79 4.97 -6.54
C CYS A 41 -7.72 5.23 -7.61
N TYR A 42 -6.74 4.35 -7.71
CA TYR A 42 -5.64 4.53 -8.66
C TYR A 42 -6.12 4.49 -10.12
N GLY A 43 -7.26 3.85 -10.42
CA GLY A 43 -7.91 3.95 -11.73
C GLY A 43 -8.58 5.30 -11.99
N LEU A 44 -8.93 6.08 -10.95
CA LEU A 44 -9.50 7.44 -11.11
C LEU A 44 -8.43 8.52 -11.16
N LEU A 45 -7.26 8.27 -10.58
CA LEU A 45 -6.16 9.23 -10.52
C LEU A 45 -5.47 9.48 -11.88
N ASP A 46 -5.84 8.77 -12.95
CA ASP A 46 -5.36 9.00 -14.32
C ASP A 46 -5.75 10.40 -14.88
N VAL A 47 -6.61 11.15 -14.20
CA VAL A 47 -6.89 12.56 -14.47
C VAL A 47 -5.75 13.50 -14.02
N ALA A 48 -4.93 13.05 -13.06
CA ALA A 48 -3.87 13.87 -12.46
C ALA A 48 -2.82 14.40 -13.48
N PRO A 49 -2.40 13.66 -14.52
CA PRO A 49 -1.52 14.19 -15.54
C PRO A 49 -2.09 15.41 -16.27
N LEU A 50 -3.42 15.49 -16.45
CA LEU A 50 -4.08 16.69 -17.03
C LEU A 50 -3.95 17.93 -16.13
N CYS A 51 -3.67 17.71 -14.83
CA CYS A 51 -3.41 18.74 -13.85
C CYS A 51 -1.91 19.06 -13.70
N GLY A 52 -1.04 18.35 -14.43
CA GLY A 52 0.41 18.49 -14.35
C GLY A 52 1.03 17.75 -13.14
N ILE A 53 0.31 16.75 -12.64
CA ILE A 53 0.76 15.82 -11.59
C ILE A 53 0.97 14.47 -12.27
N ARG A 54 2.24 14.08 -12.49
CA ARG A 54 2.56 12.82 -13.19
C ARG A 54 2.27 11.60 -12.31
N ASP A 55 2.63 11.71 -11.05
CA ASP A 55 2.45 10.66 -10.04
C ASP A 55 2.25 11.29 -8.64
N PHE A 56 1.80 10.49 -7.72
CA PHE A 56 1.54 10.90 -6.32
C PHE A 56 2.69 10.53 -5.38
N THR A 57 3.92 10.53 -5.87
CA THR A 57 5.11 10.42 -5.03
C THR A 57 5.26 11.71 -4.23
N ASP A 58 5.43 11.59 -2.92
CA ASP A 58 5.80 12.71 -2.06
C ASP A 58 7.18 13.27 -2.42
N GLY A 59 7.47 14.49 -1.99
CA GLY A 59 8.76 15.13 -2.22
C GLY A 59 9.65 15.11 -0.97
N LYS A 60 10.94 15.25 -1.15
CA LYS A 60 11.89 15.62 -0.11
C LYS A 60 12.48 16.98 -0.44
N TYR A 61 12.07 17.99 0.31
CA TYR A 61 12.47 19.37 0.04
C TYR A 61 13.78 19.69 0.76
N VAL A 62 14.72 20.27 0.04
CA VAL A 62 16.06 20.66 0.58
C VAL A 62 16.18 22.16 0.85
N ASP A 63 15.17 22.94 0.46
CA ASP A 63 15.10 24.38 0.64
C ASP A 63 13.63 24.87 0.71
N ASP A 64 13.44 26.17 0.97
CA ASP A 64 12.12 26.79 1.12
C ASP A 64 11.48 27.24 -0.21
N ARG A 65 12.08 26.95 -1.35
CA ARG A 65 11.50 27.30 -2.66
C ARG A 65 10.19 26.55 -2.88
N ASN A 66 9.29 27.22 -3.57
CA ASN A 66 7.96 26.71 -3.88
C ASN A 66 7.71 26.68 -5.39
N GLY A 67 6.57 26.12 -5.79
CA GLY A 67 6.15 26.05 -7.18
C GLY A 67 6.63 24.78 -7.90
N ARG A 68 6.36 24.74 -9.21
CA ARG A 68 6.54 23.53 -10.03
C ARG A 68 7.97 23.00 -10.03
N ALA A 69 8.97 23.88 -10.16
CA ALA A 69 10.37 23.46 -10.22
C ALA A 69 10.82 22.84 -8.87
N ALA A 70 10.46 23.47 -7.75
CA ALA A 70 10.75 22.96 -6.41
C ALA A 70 10.06 21.61 -6.15
N TYR A 71 8.80 21.48 -6.55
CA TYR A 71 8.05 20.22 -6.44
C TYR A 71 8.71 19.07 -7.24
N LEU A 72 9.07 19.30 -8.51
CA LEU A 72 9.73 18.29 -9.32
C LEU A 72 11.12 17.90 -8.79
N ALA A 73 11.88 18.88 -8.29
CA ALA A 73 13.17 18.64 -7.63
C ALA A 73 12.97 17.82 -6.34
N ALA A 74 11.96 18.17 -5.53
CA ALA A 74 11.67 17.44 -4.30
C ALA A 74 11.27 15.99 -4.55
N GLN A 75 10.48 15.71 -5.60
CA GLN A 75 10.17 14.33 -5.99
C GLN A 75 11.41 13.56 -6.46
N HIS A 76 12.32 14.22 -7.17
CA HIS A 76 13.59 13.61 -7.56
C HIS A 76 14.45 13.31 -6.33
N HIS A 77 14.61 14.27 -5.41
CA HIS A 77 15.37 14.10 -4.16
C HIS A 77 14.77 12.98 -3.28
N GLN A 78 13.45 12.83 -3.26
CA GLN A 78 12.80 11.73 -2.53
C GLN A 78 13.26 10.37 -3.05
N ALA A 79 13.21 10.19 -4.37
CA ALA A 79 13.63 8.93 -4.96
C ALA A 79 15.14 8.69 -4.79
N GLU A 80 15.97 9.72 -4.96
CA GLU A 80 17.42 9.64 -4.69
C GLU A 80 17.68 9.23 -3.23
N TYR A 81 17.00 9.89 -2.26
CA TYR A 81 17.13 9.54 -0.85
C TYR A 81 16.79 8.08 -0.57
N LEU A 82 15.67 7.58 -1.12
CA LEU A 82 15.26 6.18 -0.93
C LEU A 82 16.27 5.20 -1.53
N LEU A 83 16.79 5.50 -2.73
CA LEU A 83 17.82 4.70 -3.39
C LEU A 83 19.15 4.73 -2.62
N ASP A 84 19.51 5.86 -2.00
CA ASP A 84 20.69 5.98 -1.15
C ASP A 84 20.53 5.15 0.12
N GLN A 85 19.36 5.22 0.78
CA GLN A 85 19.04 4.39 1.95
C GLN A 85 19.05 2.89 1.60
N ALA A 86 18.59 2.54 0.42
CA ALA A 86 18.65 1.17 -0.13
C ALA A 86 20.07 0.76 -0.57
N GLN A 87 21.07 1.66 -0.52
CA GLN A 87 22.43 1.45 -1.06
C GLN A 87 22.43 1.03 -2.53
N CYS A 88 21.46 1.56 -3.31
CA CYS A 88 21.28 1.21 -4.71
C CYS A 88 22.42 1.78 -5.57
N ARG A 89 23.08 0.89 -6.30
CA ARG A 89 24.20 1.18 -7.20
C ARG A 89 24.16 0.24 -8.42
N ALA A 90 25.11 0.39 -9.32
CA ALA A 90 25.20 -0.48 -10.49
C ALA A 90 25.27 -1.98 -10.06
N GLY A 91 24.42 -2.78 -10.69
CA GLY A 91 24.27 -4.20 -10.41
C GLY A 91 23.42 -4.55 -9.18
N THR A 92 22.89 -3.57 -8.44
CA THR A 92 21.92 -3.82 -7.35
C THR A 92 20.63 -4.40 -7.92
N ARG A 93 20.13 -5.49 -7.36
CA ARG A 93 18.81 -6.06 -7.67
C ARG A 93 17.79 -5.47 -6.71
N LEU A 94 16.90 -4.63 -7.24
CA LEU A 94 15.92 -3.85 -6.48
C LEU A 94 14.51 -4.32 -6.77
N LEU A 95 13.70 -4.48 -5.71
CA LEU A 95 12.25 -4.64 -5.82
C LEU A 95 11.54 -3.39 -5.29
N ASP A 96 10.64 -2.81 -6.09
CA ASP A 96 9.77 -1.71 -5.70
C ASP A 96 8.34 -2.23 -5.48
N VAL A 97 7.90 -2.27 -4.21
CA VAL A 97 6.58 -2.80 -3.79
C VAL A 97 5.55 -1.68 -3.76
N GLY A 98 4.63 -1.70 -4.71
CA GLY A 98 3.70 -0.60 -4.95
C GLY A 98 4.35 0.49 -5.82
N CYS A 99 5.04 0.10 -6.86
CA CYS A 99 5.91 0.96 -7.68
C CYS A 99 5.18 2.13 -8.38
N GLY A 100 3.85 2.18 -8.34
CA GLY A 100 3.08 3.23 -8.99
C GLY A 100 3.45 3.39 -10.47
N TYR A 101 3.77 4.60 -10.87
CA TYR A 101 4.23 4.91 -12.24
C TYR A 101 5.74 4.72 -12.43
N GLY A 102 6.44 4.03 -11.53
CA GLY A 102 7.81 3.58 -11.73
C GLY A 102 8.91 4.63 -11.60
N ARG A 103 8.69 5.70 -10.83
CA ARG A 103 9.72 6.74 -10.60
C ARG A 103 11.00 6.16 -10.00
N ILE A 104 10.88 5.29 -8.99
CA ILE A 104 12.02 4.63 -8.37
C ILE A 104 12.75 3.75 -9.39
N LEU A 105 12.00 3.02 -10.24
CA LEU A 105 12.60 2.15 -11.26
C LEU A 105 13.41 2.95 -12.30
N GLU A 106 12.90 4.11 -12.73
CA GLU A 106 13.63 4.99 -13.66
C GLU A 106 14.97 5.42 -13.08
N GLN A 107 14.97 5.94 -11.84
CA GLN A 107 16.20 6.43 -11.21
C GLN A 107 17.14 5.28 -10.80
N ALA A 108 16.61 4.11 -10.43
CA ALA A 108 17.43 2.93 -10.21
C ALA A 108 18.14 2.48 -11.50
N ALA A 109 17.44 2.52 -12.65
CA ALA A 109 18.06 2.23 -13.95
C ALA A 109 19.14 3.24 -14.33
N GLU A 110 18.97 4.54 -14.01
CA GLU A 110 20.00 5.57 -14.20
C GLU A 110 21.27 5.29 -13.38
N ARG A 111 21.13 4.62 -12.23
CA ARG A 111 22.26 4.12 -11.40
C ARG A 111 22.85 2.81 -11.89
N GLY A 112 22.27 2.20 -12.94
CA GLY A 112 22.70 0.90 -13.46
C GLY A 112 22.24 -0.30 -12.63
N ALA A 113 21.19 -0.14 -11.82
CA ALA A 113 20.57 -1.21 -11.06
C ALA A 113 19.59 -2.04 -11.91
N GLU A 114 19.35 -3.29 -11.50
CA GLU A 114 18.34 -4.18 -12.06
C GLU A 114 17.07 -4.06 -11.19
N ALA A 115 16.09 -3.28 -11.63
CA ALA A 115 14.91 -2.96 -10.82
C ALA A 115 13.63 -3.60 -11.38
N ILE A 116 12.86 -4.24 -10.52
CA ILE A 116 11.54 -4.79 -10.80
C ILE A 116 10.52 -4.03 -9.93
N GLY A 117 9.41 -3.62 -10.54
CA GLY A 117 8.29 -3.04 -9.81
C GLY A 117 7.08 -3.96 -9.78
N ILE A 118 6.38 -4.01 -8.65
CA ILE A 118 5.08 -4.68 -8.55
C ILE A 118 3.99 -3.69 -8.16
N THR A 119 2.83 -3.84 -8.76
CA THR A 119 1.62 -3.05 -8.47
C THR A 119 0.37 -3.87 -8.76
N ILE A 120 -0.74 -3.52 -8.12
CA ILE A 120 -2.06 -4.12 -8.39
C ILE A 120 -2.89 -3.31 -9.39
N SER A 121 -2.33 -2.26 -9.99
CA SER A 121 -3.02 -1.34 -10.90
C SER A 121 -2.66 -1.63 -12.36
N PRO A 122 -3.57 -2.23 -13.18
CA PRO A 122 -3.30 -2.50 -14.58
C PRO A 122 -2.90 -1.27 -15.41
N PRO A 123 -3.48 -0.06 -15.20
CA PRO A 123 -3.02 1.15 -15.88
C PRO A 123 -1.55 1.51 -15.60
N GLN A 124 -1.09 1.34 -14.35
CA GLN A 124 0.30 1.59 -13.97
C GLN A 124 1.25 0.58 -14.62
N VAL A 125 0.85 -0.70 -14.69
CA VAL A 125 1.60 -1.75 -15.42
C VAL A 125 1.75 -1.39 -16.89
N ALA A 126 0.65 -0.99 -17.54
CA ALA A 126 0.66 -0.63 -18.96
C ALA A 126 1.56 0.58 -19.24
N ASP A 127 1.48 1.62 -18.41
CA ASP A 127 2.32 2.82 -18.52
C ASP A 127 3.80 2.51 -18.29
N GLY A 128 4.13 1.77 -17.24
CA GLY A 128 5.52 1.39 -16.94
C GLY A 128 6.16 0.58 -18.07
N ARG A 129 5.45 -0.44 -18.57
CA ARG A 129 5.91 -1.27 -19.70
C ARG A 129 6.07 -0.46 -21.00
N ALA A 130 5.17 0.49 -21.27
CA ALA A 130 5.29 1.35 -22.43
C ALA A 130 6.56 2.23 -22.40
N ARG A 131 7.12 2.47 -21.21
CA ARG A 131 8.38 3.18 -20.98
C ARG A 131 9.59 2.26 -20.84
N GLY A 132 9.42 0.95 -21.04
CA GLY A 132 10.50 -0.04 -20.98
C GLY A 132 10.90 -0.47 -19.57
N LEU A 133 10.06 -0.20 -18.55
CA LEU A 133 10.30 -0.64 -17.18
C LEU A 133 9.75 -2.05 -16.94
N ASP A 134 10.43 -2.86 -16.11
CA ASP A 134 9.91 -4.16 -15.66
C ASP A 134 8.89 -3.96 -14.56
N VAL A 135 7.63 -3.73 -14.95
CA VAL A 135 6.50 -3.58 -14.03
C VAL A 135 5.56 -4.78 -14.18
N ARG A 136 5.21 -5.41 -13.04
CA ARG A 136 4.38 -6.62 -13.00
C ARG A 136 3.10 -6.37 -12.20
N GLU A 137 1.98 -6.88 -12.73
CA GLU A 137 0.72 -6.90 -11.98
C GLU A 137 0.81 -8.04 -10.95
N LEU A 138 1.09 -7.69 -9.69
CA LEU A 138 1.28 -8.66 -8.63
C LEU A 138 1.00 -8.03 -7.27
N ASN A 139 0.17 -8.70 -6.47
CA ASN A 139 0.04 -8.43 -5.06
C ASN A 139 1.20 -9.09 -4.31
N TYR A 140 1.93 -8.33 -3.48
CA TYR A 140 3.09 -8.83 -2.74
C TYR A 140 2.80 -10.09 -1.91
N ARG A 141 1.58 -10.22 -1.36
CA ARG A 141 1.13 -11.38 -0.59
C ARG A 141 1.05 -12.67 -1.42
N ASN A 142 1.05 -12.55 -2.75
CA ASN A 142 0.97 -13.69 -3.66
C ASN A 142 2.32 -14.14 -4.22
N ILE A 143 3.44 -13.47 -3.88
CA ILE A 143 4.77 -13.76 -4.43
C ILE A 143 5.14 -15.24 -4.22
N PHE A 144 4.96 -15.77 -3.01
CA PHE A 144 5.32 -17.16 -2.67
C PHE A 144 4.14 -18.14 -2.61
N ARG A 145 2.89 -17.68 -2.89
CA ARG A 145 1.70 -18.51 -2.67
C ARG A 145 1.50 -19.63 -3.69
N ARG A 146 2.26 -19.63 -4.78
CA ARG A 146 2.22 -20.70 -5.79
C ARG A 146 3.35 -21.71 -5.64
N GLY A 147 4.10 -21.69 -4.53
CA GLY A 147 5.27 -22.54 -4.33
C GLY A 147 6.44 -22.17 -5.24
N ASP A 148 6.40 -20.98 -5.84
CA ASP A 148 7.50 -20.46 -6.64
C ASP A 148 8.44 -19.66 -5.72
N ASP A 149 9.60 -20.26 -5.43
CA ASP A 149 10.63 -19.67 -4.60
C ASP A 149 11.71 -18.94 -5.42
N SER A 150 11.47 -18.71 -6.71
CA SER A 150 12.45 -18.09 -7.62
C SER A 150 12.95 -16.71 -7.18
N TRP A 151 12.17 -16.02 -6.32
CA TRP A 151 12.53 -14.71 -5.77
C TRP A 151 13.12 -14.76 -4.35
N ALA A 152 13.21 -15.93 -3.73
CA ALA A 152 13.77 -16.06 -2.38
C ALA A 152 15.28 -15.74 -2.37
N GLY A 153 15.68 -14.77 -1.55
CA GLY A 153 17.09 -14.33 -1.43
C GLY A 153 17.65 -13.70 -2.72
N VAL A 154 16.79 -13.12 -3.56
CA VAL A 154 17.22 -12.55 -4.85
C VAL A 154 17.60 -11.09 -4.74
N PHE A 155 16.87 -10.30 -3.94
CA PHE A 155 17.01 -8.86 -3.95
C PHE A 155 18.04 -8.37 -2.93
N ASP A 156 18.85 -7.42 -3.34
CA ASP A 156 19.80 -6.71 -2.47
C ASP A 156 19.09 -5.61 -1.68
N ALA A 157 18.00 -5.05 -2.26
CA ALA A 157 17.17 -4.03 -1.62
C ALA A 157 15.70 -4.13 -2.03
N ILE A 158 14.82 -3.70 -1.13
CA ILE A 158 13.39 -3.50 -1.38
C ILE A 158 13.04 -2.05 -1.02
N ILE A 159 12.20 -1.41 -1.82
CA ILE A 159 11.60 -0.12 -1.52
C ILE A 159 10.07 -0.29 -1.51
N ALA A 160 9.38 0.37 -0.56
CA ALA A 160 7.93 0.51 -0.53
C ALA A 160 7.59 1.96 -0.19
N ASN A 161 7.38 2.77 -1.23
CA ASN A 161 7.19 4.21 -1.10
C ASN A 161 5.71 4.57 -1.14
N GLY A 162 5.12 4.92 0.03
CA GLY A 162 3.72 5.32 0.15
C GLY A 162 2.74 4.21 -0.22
N SER A 163 3.04 2.97 0.12
CA SER A 163 2.17 1.82 -0.18
C SER A 163 1.68 1.07 1.07
N LEU A 164 2.39 1.16 2.19
CA LEU A 164 2.06 0.41 3.41
C LEU A 164 0.71 0.81 4.01
N GLU A 165 0.30 2.06 3.82
CA GLU A 165 -0.97 2.61 4.26
C GLU A 165 -2.18 1.87 3.69
N HIS A 166 -2.00 1.19 2.56
CA HIS A 166 -3.06 0.48 1.84
C HIS A 166 -3.11 -1.02 2.14
N PHE A 167 -2.17 -1.56 2.92
CA PHE A 167 -2.06 -3.00 3.13
C PHE A 167 -3.05 -3.52 4.17
N VAL A 168 -3.27 -2.75 5.23
CA VAL A 168 -4.28 -3.02 6.26
C VAL A 168 -5.56 -2.25 5.91
N GLN A 169 -6.72 -2.88 6.06
CA GLN A 169 -8.02 -2.24 5.83
C GLN A 169 -8.73 -1.97 7.16
N PRO A 170 -9.70 -1.03 7.22
CA PRO A 170 -10.47 -0.78 8.45
C PRO A 170 -11.12 -2.04 9.04
N GLU A 171 -11.56 -2.97 8.17
CA GLU A 171 -12.13 -4.26 8.57
C GLU A 171 -11.08 -5.13 9.28
N ASP A 172 -9.85 -5.14 8.78
CA ASP A 172 -8.75 -5.91 9.38
C ASP A 172 -8.46 -5.43 10.80
N VAL A 173 -8.49 -4.10 11.00
CA VAL A 173 -8.29 -3.49 12.32
C VAL A 173 -9.44 -3.82 13.26
N ALA A 174 -10.70 -3.72 12.79
CA ALA A 174 -11.88 -4.06 13.58
C ALA A 174 -11.89 -5.53 14.03
N GLU A 175 -11.21 -6.40 13.28
CA GLU A 175 -11.06 -7.83 13.56
C GLU A 175 -9.72 -8.18 14.24
N GLY A 176 -8.88 -7.18 14.53
CA GLY A 176 -7.60 -7.36 15.24
C GLY A 176 -6.50 -8.01 14.39
N ARG A 177 -6.55 -7.93 13.07
CA ARG A 177 -5.59 -8.55 12.15
C ARG A 177 -4.45 -7.65 11.68
N ALA A 178 -4.45 -6.37 12.07
CA ALA A 178 -3.50 -5.38 11.55
C ALA A 178 -2.03 -5.80 11.76
N ASP A 179 -1.66 -6.22 12.99
CA ASP A 179 -0.30 -6.65 13.29
C ASP A 179 0.10 -7.87 12.45
N ALA A 180 -0.78 -8.87 12.33
CA ALA A 180 -0.52 -10.07 11.53
C ALA A 180 -0.26 -9.77 10.05
N ILE A 181 -0.92 -8.74 9.48
CA ILE A 181 -0.69 -8.32 8.09
C ILE A 181 0.69 -7.65 7.94
N TYR A 182 1.09 -6.81 8.88
CA TYR A 182 2.44 -6.21 8.85
C TYR A 182 3.53 -7.25 9.14
N GLU A 183 3.31 -8.19 10.06
CA GLU A 183 4.22 -9.31 10.30
C GLU A 183 4.39 -10.18 9.03
N GLU A 184 3.30 -10.48 8.32
CA GLU A 184 3.35 -11.18 7.02
C GLU A 184 4.17 -10.37 5.99
N LEU A 185 3.98 -9.05 5.92
CA LEU A 185 4.76 -8.18 5.03
C LEU A 185 6.25 -8.29 5.31
N PHE A 186 6.65 -8.09 6.58
CA PHE A 186 8.06 -8.14 6.95
C PHE A 186 8.67 -9.54 6.73
N ALA A 187 7.93 -10.61 7.01
CA ALA A 187 8.37 -11.97 6.72
C ALA A 187 8.58 -12.22 5.23
N ILE A 188 7.64 -11.75 4.38
CA ILE A 188 7.78 -11.84 2.92
C ILE A 188 9.00 -11.04 2.45
N CYS A 189 9.15 -9.78 2.89
CA CYS A 189 10.30 -8.94 2.52
C CYS A 189 11.63 -9.56 2.98
N ARG A 190 11.69 -10.12 4.20
CA ARG A 190 12.89 -10.83 4.67
C ARG A 190 13.25 -12.03 3.78
N ARG A 191 12.25 -12.81 3.36
CA ARG A 191 12.45 -13.96 2.47
C ARG A 191 12.92 -13.57 1.07
N LEU A 192 12.54 -12.40 0.57
CA LEU A 192 12.95 -11.85 -0.72
C LEU A 192 14.40 -11.36 -0.71
N LEU A 193 14.87 -10.83 0.42
CA LEU A 193 16.17 -10.20 0.57
C LEU A 193 17.29 -11.22 0.79
N VAL A 194 18.47 -10.88 0.26
CA VAL A 194 19.74 -11.49 0.70
C VAL A 194 20.00 -11.14 2.17
N ASP A 195 20.91 -11.87 2.83
CA ASP A 195 21.35 -11.53 4.19
C ASP A 195 22.02 -10.15 4.19
N GLY A 196 21.64 -9.30 5.16
CA GLY A 196 22.11 -7.93 5.23
C GLY A 196 21.52 -7.00 4.17
N GLY A 197 20.54 -7.47 3.39
CA GLY A 197 19.77 -6.63 2.45
C GLY A 197 18.95 -5.55 3.17
N ARG A 198 18.55 -4.54 2.42
CA ARG A 198 17.84 -3.38 2.99
C ARG A 198 16.39 -3.31 2.52
N PHE A 199 15.50 -2.98 3.45
CA PHE A 199 14.13 -2.61 3.15
C PHE A 199 13.93 -1.14 3.52
N VAL A 200 13.46 -0.32 2.57
CA VAL A 200 13.22 1.12 2.79
C VAL A 200 11.75 1.41 2.58
N THR A 201 11.13 2.03 3.58
CA THR A 201 9.70 2.31 3.55
C THR A 201 9.44 3.80 3.75
N THR A 202 8.37 4.28 3.11
CA THR A 202 7.70 5.51 3.55
C THR A 202 6.25 5.18 3.84
N ALA A 203 5.71 5.70 4.91
CA ALA A 203 4.31 5.50 5.26
C ALA A 203 3.75 6.67 6.07
N ILE A 204 2.46 6.94 5.85
CA ILE A 204 1.68 7.82 6.72
C ILE A 204 1.29 7.00 7.95
N HIS A 205 1.54 7.56 9.14
CA HIS A 205 1.19 6.97 10.42
C HIS A 205 0.16 7.82 11.16
N PHE A 206 -0.64 7.21 11.98
CA PHE A 206 -1.39 7.95 13.00
C PHE A 206 -0.42 8.68 13.94
N ARG A 207 -0.83 9.85 14.43
CA ARG A 207 -0.03 10.62 15.39
C ARG A 207 -0.06 10.01 16.77
N THR A 208 -1.18 9.38 17.13
CA THR A 208 -1.41 8.77 18.45
C THR A 208 -1.96 7.35 18.31
N PRO A 209 -1.66 6.45 19.27
CA PRO A 209 -2.27 5.13 19.29
C PRO A 209 -3.80 5.21 19.37
N ARG A 210 -4.49 4.32 18.67
CA ARG A 210 -5.97 4.23 18.65
C ARG A 210 -6.66 5.57 18.37
N GLN A 211 -6.10 6.32 17.43
CA GLN A 211 -6.59 7.66 17.10
C GLN A 211 -8.06 7.65 16.63
N PHE A 212 -8.48 6.58 15.95
CA PHE A 212 -9.84 6.37 15.49
C PHE A 212 -10.36 4.99 15.89
N ASP A 213 -11.68 4.88 16.11
CA ASP A 213 -12.37 3.59 16.22
C ASP A 213 -12.67 3.06 14.80
N PRO A 214 -12.13 1.90 14.40
CA PRO A 214 -12.37 1.35 13.06
C PRO A 214 -13.84 1.07 12.80
N ARG A 215 -14.63 0.73 13.83
CA ARG A 215 -16.06 0.48 13.70
C ARG A 215 -16.84 1.75 13.37
N GLU A 216 -16.42 2.89 13.90
CA GLU A 216 -17.01 4.19 13.54
C GLU A 216 -16.65 4.59 12.12
N ILE A 217 -15.39 4.42 11.72
CA ILE A 217 -14.93 4.71 10.35
C ILE A 217 -15.68 3.85 9.33
N LEU A 218 -15.92 2.57 9.62
CA LEU A 218 -16.68 1.64 8.77
C LEU A 218 -18.14 2.04 8.56
N ARG A 219 -18.74 2.87 9.42
CA ARG A 219 -20.07 3.43 9.18
C ARG A 219 -20.10 4.39 7.99
N GLY A 220 -18.93 4.85 7.57
CA GLY A 220 -18.73 5.76 6.46
C GLY A 220 -19.04 7.24 6.79
N PRO A 221 -18.55 8.16 5.96
CA PRO A 221 -18.62 9.59 6.25
C PRO A 221 -20.06 10.14 6.39
N ALA A 222 -21.05 9.53 5.75
CA ALA A 222 -22.45 9.97 5.89
C ALA A 222 -23.03 9.80 7.31
N ALA A 223 -22.44 8.94 8.13
CA ALA A 223 -22.85 8.69 9.51
C ALA A 223 -22.09 9.54 10.54
N LEU A 224 -21.12 10.35 10.10
CA LEU A 224 -20.21 11.13 10.93
C LEU A 224 -20.47 12.63 10.78
N SER A 225 -20.06 13.40 11.78
CA SER A 225 -20.20 14.86 11.75
C SER A 225 -19.27 15.46 10.69
N ARG A 226 -19.84 16.12 9.69
CA ARG A 226 -19.04 16.73 8.61
C ARG A 226 -18.00 17.69 9.17
N GLY A 227 -16.75 17.49 8.77
CA GLY A 227 -15.60 18.28 9.19
C GLY A 227 -14.92 17.79 10.47
N SER A 228 -15.44 16.75 11.14
CA SER A 228 -14.69 16.08 12.21
C SER A 228 -13.51 15.29 11.65
N ASP A 229 -12.55 14.96 12.49
CA ASP A 229 -11.38 14.16 12.09
C ASP A 229 -11.79 12.75 11.63
N GLU A 230 -12.80 12.16 12.29
CA GLU A 230 -13.36 10.86 11.89
C GLU A 230 -14.02 10.93 10.50
N TYR A 231 -14.74 12.03 10.21
CA TYR A 231 -15.33 12.25 8.89
C TYR A 231 -14.26 12.35 7.81
N GLN A 232 -13.21 13.15 8.05
CA GLN A 232 -12.11 13.32 7.11
C GLN A 232 -11.38 11.99 6.85
N PHE A 233 -11.08 11.24 7.92
CA PHE A 233 -10.43 9.94 7.77
C PHE A 233 -11.34 8.90 7.11
N ALA A 234 -12.64 8.89 7.43
CA ALA A 234 -13.60 7.99 6.77
C ALA A 234 -13.73 8.26 5.26
N LEU A 235 -13.63 9.52 4.82
CA LEU A 235 -13.53 9.86 3.40
C LEU A 235 -12.29 9.24 2.75
N LEU A 236 -11.13 9.36 3.39
CA LEU A 236 -9.87 8.79 2.89
C LEU A 236 -9.94 7.27 2.83
N ALA A 237 -10.32 6.62 3.94
CA ALA A 237 -10.41 5.17 4.03
C ALA A 237 -11.37 4.58 3.00
N ARG A 238 -12.53 5.22 2.76
CA ARG A 238 -13.51 4.79 1.75
C ARG A 238 -12.99 4.92 0.33
N THR A 239 -12.20 5.96 0.03
CA THR A 239 -11.79 6.28 -1.33
C THR A 239 -10.49 5.62 -1.71
N PHE A 240 -9.48 5.71 -0.84
CA PHE A 240 -8.14 5.14 -1.10
C PHE A 240 -8.01 3.72 -0.57
N GLY A 241 -8.89 3.30 0.33
CA GLY A 241 -8.69 2.12 1.13
C GLY A 241 -7.54 2.31 2.13
N GLY A 242 -7.38 1.32 3.01
CA GLY A 242 -6.25 1.32 3.92
C GLY A 242 -6.53 1.89 5.29
N TRP A 243 -5.62 1.55 6.19
CA TRP A 243 -5.54 2.00 7.57
C TRP A 243 -4.08 2.26 7.93
N TYR A 244 -3.82 3.40 8.51
CA TYR A 244 -2.44 3.81 8.80
C TYR A 244 -1.86 3.07 9.98
N PRO A 245 -0.57 2.74 9.99
CA PRO A 245 0.07 2.16 11.15
C PRO A 245 0.05 3.12 12.35
N GLU A 246 -0.05 2.55 13.54
CA GLU A 246 0.09 3.27 14.79
C GLU A 246 1.57 3.53 15.11
N PRO A 247 1.89 4.53 15.95
CA PRO A 247 3.26 4.74 16.42
C PRO A 247 3.87 3.48 17.01
N GLY A 248 5.05 3.07 16.53
CA GLY A 248 5.77 1.88 16.99
C GLY A 248 5.20 0.55 16.50
N GLN A 249 4.15 0.54 15.67
CA GLN A 249 3.54 -0.69 15.18
C GLN A 249 4.45 -1.40 14.17
N LEU A 250 4.97 -0.69 13.19
CA LEU A 250 5.86 -1.27 12.19
C LEU A 250 7.14 -1.82 12.83
N GLU A 251 7.70 -1.12 13.81
CA GLU A 251 8.90 -1.53 14.55
C GLU A 251 8.66 -2.84 15.30
N ARG A 252 7.51 -3.00 15.96
CA ARG A 252 7.15 -4.25 16.64
C ARG A 252 7.00 -5.41 15.67
N CYS A 253 6.28 -5.18 14.57
CA CYS A 253 6.03 -6.22 13.57
C CYS A 253 7.30 -6.59 12.78
N ALA A 254 8.21 -5.64 12.57
CA ALA A 254 9.48 -5.86 11.89
C ALA A 254 10.53 -6.58 12.75
N ALA A 255 10.46 -6.42 14.09
CA ALA A 255 11.52 -6.83 15.01
C ALA A 255 12.02 -8.28 14.87
N PRO A 256 11.20 -9.29 14.53
CA PRO A 256 11.70 -10.64 14.28
C PRO A 256 12.66 -10.77 13.11
N HIS A 257 12.54 -9.91 12.11
CA HIS A 257 13.18 -10.04 10.80
C HIS A 257 14.15 -8.92 10.46
N PHE A 258 13.96 -7.74 11.06
CA PHE A 258 14.68 -6.52 10.72
C PHE A 258 15.12 -5.74 11.96
N GLU A 259 16.13 -4.91 11.74
CA GLU A 259 16.56 -3.84 12.64
C GLU A 259 16.28 -2.50 11.98
N LEU A 260 15.63 -1.56 12.69
CA LEU A 260 15.46 -0.18 12.22
C LEU A 260 16.81 0.55 12.38
N VAL A 261 17.43 0.92 11.25
CA VAL A 261 18.76 1.55 11.23
C VAL A 261 18.74 3.04 10.92
N ALA A 262 17.64 3.55 10.36
CA ALA A 262 17.44 4.99 10.14
C ALA A 262 15.96 5.33 10.11
N GLU A 263 15.61 6.49 10.62
CA GLU A 263 14.26 7.05 10.60
C GLU A 263 14.31 8.57 10.39
N GLU A 264 13.40 9.09 9.57
CA GLU A 264 13.28 10.52 9.30
C GLU A 264 11.81 10.94 9.21
N ASP A 265 11.43 12.03 9.89
CA ASP A 265 10.11 12.65 9.79
C ASP A 265 10.01 13.47 8.49
N GLY A 266 9.19 13.02 7.58
CA GLY A 266 8.88 13.67 6.31
C GLY A 266 7.53 14.39 6.29
N THR A 267 6.91 14.63 7.44
CA THR A 267 5.57 15.23 7.55
C THR A 267 5.48 16.59 6.87
N GLU A 268 6.47 17.46 7.08
CA GLU A 268 6.50 18.78 6.45
C GLU A 268 6.69 18.70 4.94
N ASP A 269 7.53 17.78 4.48
CA ASP A 269 7.73 17.51 3.06
C ASP A 269 6.43 17.08 2.39
N TYR A 270 5.69 16.17 3.04
CA TYR A 270 4.42 15.70 2.53
C TYR A 270 3.35 16.79 2.56
N ARG A 271 3.34 17.65 3.60
CA ARG A 271 2.47 18.81 3.68
C ARG A 271 2.67 19.73 2.46
N ARG A 272 3.93 20.09 2.17
CA ARG A 272 4.29 20.94 1.01
C ARG A 272 3.89 20.29 -0.32
N THR A 273 4.11 19.00 -0.45
CA THR A 273 3.73 18.23 -1.63
C THR A 273 2.22 18.23 -1.82
N SER A 274 1.45 17.96 -0.77
CA SER A 274 -0.01 17.93 -0.83
C SER A 274 -0.61 19.32 -1.11
N GLU A 275 -0.01 20.39 -0.57
CA GLU A 275 -0.38 21.78 -0.91
C GLU A 275 -0.20 22.05 -2.41
N TYR A 276 0.94 21.65 -2.97
CA TYR A 276 1.17 21.80 -4.40
C TYR A 276 0.13 21.06 -5.24
N TRP A 277 -0.19 19.81 -4.88
CA TRP A 277 -1.23 19.04 -5.57
C TRP A 277 -2.60 19.73 -5.49
N LEU A 278 -2.99 20.20 -4.31
CA LEU A 278 -4.26 20.91 -4.12
C LEU A 278 -4.33 22.16 -4.99
N GLN A 279 -3.27 22.96 -5.02
CA GLN A 279 -3.19 24.16 -5.86
C GLN A 279 -3.31 23.81 -7.35
N ARG A 280 -2.61 22.75 -7.81
CA ARG A 280 -2.68 22.29 -9.21
C ARG A 280 -4.06 21.78 -9.59
N LEU A 281 -4.67 20.98 -8.74
CA LEU A 281 -6.01 20.45 -8.95
C LEU A 281 -7.05 21.58 -9.00
N ARG A 282 -7.01 22.52 -8.08
CA ARG A 282 -7.91 23.69 -8.04
C ARG A 282 -7.74 24.58 -9.28
N TRP A 283 -6.50 24.88 -9.65
CA TRP A 283 -6.22 25.67 -10.84
C TRP A 283 -6.75 24.97 -12.11
N SER A 284 -6.50 23.68 -12.22
CA SER A 284 -6.94 22.89 -13.35
C SER A 284 -8.46 22.74 -13.40
N ALA A 285 -9.12 22.58 -12.27
CA ALA A 285 -10.57 22.60 -12.18
C ALA A 285 -11.17 23.95 -12.58
N ALA A 286 -10.48 25.07 -12.31
CA ALA A 286 -10.96 26.39 -12.68
C ALA A 286 -10.76 26.72 -14.17
N PHE A 287 -9.67 26.26 -14.78
CA PHE A 287 -9.23 26.78 -16.08
C PHE A 287 -9.00 25.70 -17.17
N ASN A 288 -9.09 24.42 -16.86
CA ASN A 288 -8.84 23.35 -17.84
C ASN A 288 -10.13 22.54 -18.14
N PRO A 289 -10.83 22.83 -19.25
CA PRO A 289 -12.06 22.10 -19.59
C PRO A 289 -11.85 20.60 -19.86
N ARG A 290 -10.64 20.18 -20.23
CA ARG A 290 -10.32 18.76 -20.45
C ARG A 290 -10.42 17.96 -19.14
N VAL A 291 -10.11 18.58 -18.01
CA VAL A 291 -10.26 17.96 -16.68
C VAL A 291 -11.72 17.66 -16.40
N TRP A 292 -12.62 18.64 -16.61
CA TRP A 292 -14.06 18.44 -16.41
C TRP A 292 -14.66 17.43 -17.38
N TRP A 293 -14.20 17.42 -18.62
CA TRP A 293 -14.64 16.42 -19.57
C TRP A 293 -14.22 15.00 -19.15
N ALA A 294 -12.98 14.82 -18.69
CA ALA A 294 -12.49 13.55 -18.15
C ALA A 294 -13.26 13.12 -16.88
N ILE A 295 -13.49 14.06 -15.95
CA ILE A 295 -14.29 13.83 -14.73
C ILE A 295 -15.72 13.43 -15.09
N ALA A 296 -16.37 14.15 -16.02
CA ALA A 296 -17.75 13.86 -16.44
C ALA A 296 -17.86 12.47 -17.08
N ARG A 297 -16.91 12.09 -17.95
CA ARG A 297 -16.87 10.75 -18.55
C ARG A 297 -16.76 9.66 -17.48
N LYS A 298 -15.84 9.82 -16.51
CA LYS A 298 -15.70 8.88 -15.40
C LYS A 298 -16.91 8.89 -14.48
N GLY A 299 -17.51 10.04 -14.24
CA GLY A 299 -18.71 10.20 -13.44
C GLY A 299 -19.92 9.50 -14.03
N PHE A 300 -19.99 9.34 -15.36
CA PHE A 300 -21.03 8.54 -16.00
C PHE A 300 -20.89 7.04 -15.69
N GLU A 301 -19.66 6.54 -15.62
CA GLU A 301 -19.37 5.14 -15.32
C GLU A 301 -19.39 4.84 -13.82
N ARG A 302 -18.84 5.77 -12.99
CA ARG A 302 -18.60 5.60 -11.55
C ARG A 302 -18.95 6.88 -10.76
N PRO A 303 -20.24 7.26 -10.69
CA PRO A 303 -20.62 8.56 -10.13
C PRO A 303 -20.28 8.73 -8.64
N ARG A 304 -20.37 7.67 -7.85
CA ARG A 304 -20.06 7.71 -6.41
C ARG A 304 -18.58 7.92 -6.17
N ASP A 305 -17.74 7.17 -6.89
CA ASP A 305 -16.28 7.23 -6.71
C ASP A 305 -15.74 8.61 -7.13
N VAL A 306 -16.26 9.17 -8.24
CA VAL A 306 -15.92 10.52 -8.66
C VAL A 306 -16.40 11.56 -7.65
N TRP A 307 -17.59 11.41 -7.09
CA TRP A 307 -18.10 12.28 -6.04
C TRP A 307 -17.19 12.30 -4.82
N ASP A 308 -16.76 11.12 -4.35
CA ASP A 308 -15.85 10.99 -3.21
C ASP A 308 -14.49 11.62 -3.50
N MET A 309 -13.94 11.42 -4.69
CA MET A 309 -12.69 12.05 -5.12
C MET A 309 -12.78 13.59 -5.16
N LEU A 310 -13.92 14.16 -5.58
CA LEU A 310 -14.14 15.61 -5.55
C LEU A 310 -14.17 16.13 -4.12
N HIS A 311 -14.80 15.39 -3.19
CA HIS A 311 -14.80 15.75 -1.76
C HIS A 311 -13.38 15.75 -1.19
N ILE A 312 -12.60 14.69 -1.43
CA ILE A 312 -11.24 14.55 -0.90
C ILE A 312 -10.31 15.64 -1.41
N HIS A 313 -10.40 15.99 -2.69
CA HIS A 313 -9.41 16.88 -3.30
C HIS A 313 -9.85 18.33 -3.40
N LEU A 314 -11.15 18.63 -3.56
CA LEU A 314 -11.60 19.99 -3.83
C LEU A 314 -12.46 20.57 -2.70
N TRP A 315 -13.44 19.82 -2.19
CA TRP A 315 -14.45 20.37 -1.29
C TRP A 315 -14.06 20.26 0.18
N ASP A 316 -13.93 19.06 0.71
CA ASP A 316 -13.57 18.84 2.12
C ASP A 316 -12.05 18.78 2.32
N GLN A 317 -11.27 18.55 1.24
CA GLN A 317 -9.81 18.57 1.23
C GLN A 317 -9.21 17.59 2.25
N ALA A 318 -9.83 16.43 2.41
CA ALA A 318 -9.43 15.41 3.38
C ALA A 318 -7.96 14.96 3.18
N TRP A 319 -7.50 14.91 1.93
CA TRP A 319 -6.09 14.60 1.65
C TRP A 319 -5.14 15.60 2.30
N TYR A 320 -5.48 16.90 2.21
CA TYR A 320 -4.65 17.96 2.76
C TYR A 320 -4.81 18.11 4.29
N TRP A 321 -6.00 17.81 4.83
CA TRP A 321 -6.25 17.84 6.27
C TRP A 321 -5.25 17.01 7.06
N GLN A 322 -4.76 15.88 6.54
CA GLN A 322 -3.84 14.96 7.21
C GLN A 322 -2.58 15.64 7.74
N PHE A 323 -2.11 16.66 7.03
CA PHE A 323 -0.82 17.33 7.31
C PHE A 323 -0.97 18.81 7.67
N ARG A 324 -2.21 19.30 7.80
CA ARG A 324 -2.48 20.68 8.26
C ARG A 324 -2.30 20.75 9.77
N GLU A 325 -1.59 21.77 10.25
CA GLU A 325 -1.36 21.98 11.68
C GLU A 325 -2.66 22.28 12.46
N PRO A 326 -2.86 21.63 13.61
CA PRO A 326 -2.06 20.54 14.18
C PRO A 326 -2.25 19.24 13.38
N ALA A 327 -1.19 18.75 12.72
CA ALA A 327 -1.28 17.62 11.81
C ALA A 327 -1.71 16.36 12.58
N PRO A 328 -2.84 15.72 12.19
CA PRO A 328 -3.29 14.49 12.85
C PRO A 328 -2.48 13.26 12.44
N MET A 329 -1.71 13.35 11.36
CA MET A 329 -0.89 12.28 10.83
C MET A 329 0.58 12.68 10.81
N ARG A 330 1.45 11.67 10.67
CA ARG A 330 2.88 11.80 10.46
C ARG A 330 3.29 10.98 9.24
N MET A 331 4.28 11.44 8.50
CA MET A 331 4.90 10.64 7.46
C MET A 331 6.31 10.28 7.88
N TRP A 332 6.61 8.98 7.90
CA TRP A 332 7.91 8.46 8.27
C TRP A 332 8.61 7.82 7.07
N ARG A 333 9.91 8.10 6.96
CA ARG A 333 10.87 7.41 6.10
C ARG A 333 11.70 6.50 6.99
N GLN A 334 11.61 5.20 6.78
CA GLN A 334 12.28 4.22 7.66
C GLN A 334 13.16 3.28 6.83
N THR A 335 14.36 2.98 7.34
CA THR A 335 15.30 2.04 6.72
C THR A 335 15.53 0.88 7.66
N TRP A 336 15.30 -0.30 7.14
CA TRP A 336 15.37 -1.58 7.84
C TRP A 336 16.51 -2.42 7.30
N LEU A 337 17.33 -3.00 8.18
CA LEU A 337 18.40 -3.93 7.85
C LEU A 337 17.91 -5.36 8.12
N ALA A 338 18.00 -6.24 7.13
CA ALA A 338 17.63 -7.66 7.28
C ALA A 338 18.59 -8.37 8.24
N LYS A 339 18.04 -9.11 9.23
CA LYS A 339 18.77 -9.92 10.20
C LYS A 339 19.20 -11.25 9.62
#